data_a10fbd6842ef324fd0e13c37b5cc3bb9
#
_entry.id   a10fbd6842ef324fd0e13c37b5cc3bb9
#
_cell.length_a   1.000
_cell.length_b   1.000
_cell.length_c   1.000
_cell.angle_alpha   90.00
_cell.angle_beta   90.00
_cell.angle_gamma   90.00
#
_symmetry.space_group_name_H-M   'P 1'
#
loop_
_entity.id
_entity.type
_entity.pdbx_description
1 polymer ?
#
loop_
_entity_poly.entity_id
_entity_poly.type
_entity_poly.pdbx_seq_one_letter_code
_entity_poly.pdbx_strand_id
1 'polypeptide(L)'
;SIKEILEYKEEVEKEIYRIDNLEEYTNNLKEEQKEVTKKLDNLAEEIHKLREKKAIELSKEINKNLQDLEMKNAVVNIHTDYIEEEYYENGKDKVVFFIKTNVGEDEKELSKIA
;
A
#
# COMPACT_ATOMS: atom_id res chain seq x y z
N SER A 1 20.98 41.66 -39.44
CA SER A 1 22.36 41.34 -39.84
C SER A 1 22.59 39.82 -39.71
N ILE A 2 23.60 39.33 -40.37
CA ILE A 2 24.01 37.92 -40.33
C ILE A 2 24.39 37.51 -38.89
N LYS A 3 25.04 38.40 -38.16
CA LYS A 3 25.46 38.22 -36.78
C LYS A 3 24.24 37.97 -35.86
N GLU A 4 23.21 38.76 -36.00
CA GLU A 4 21.98 38.62 -35.20
C GLU A 4 21.25 37.31 -35.50
N ILE A 5 21.23 36.87 -36.75
CA ILE A 5 20.64 35.60 -37.18
C ILE A 5 21.38 34.42 -36.58
N LEU A 6 22.73 34.48 -36.58
CA LEU A 6 23.56 33.41 -35.98
C LEU A 6 23.43 33.35 -34.47
N GLU A 7 23.34 34.48 -33.78
CA GLU A 7 23.10 34.55 -32.35
C GLU A 7 21.73 33.96 -31.98
N TYR A 8 20.69 34.29 -32.75
CA TYR A 8 19.36 33.73 -32.57
C TYR A 8 19.36 32.22 -32.77
N LYS A 9 20.05 31.73 -33.80
CA LYS A 9 20.19 30.28 -34.06
C LYS A 9 20.84 29.57 -32.89
N GLU A 10 21.91 30.11 -32.32
CA GLU A 10 22.58 29.53 -31.15
C GLU A 10 21.66 29.46 -29.94
N GLU A 11 20.89 30.51 -29.69
CA GLU A 11 19.93 30.54 -28.58
C GLU A 11 18.86 29.47 -28.75
N VAL A 12 18.32 29.30 -29.95
CA VAL A 12 17.33 28.28 -30.26
C VAL A 12 17.92 26.87 -30.07
N GLU A 13 19.13 26.64 -30.54
CA GLU A 13 19.82 25.35 -30.38
C GLU A 13 20.06 25.00 -28.91
N LYS A 14 20.44 25.97 -28.09
CA LYS A 14 20.61 25.80 -26.64
C LYS A 14 19.28 25.44 -25.96
N GLU A 15 18.23 26.13 -26.36
CA GLU A 15 16.89 25.88 -25.81
C GLU A 15 16.37 24.47 -26.15
N ILE A 16 16.56 24.04 -27.39
CA ILE A 16 16.22 22.68 -27.85
C ILE A 16 17.01 21.64 -27.06
N TYR A 17 18.32 21.86 -26.90
CA TYR A 17 19.18 20.95 -26.12
C TYR A 17 18.70 20.82 -24.66
N ARG A 18 18.34 21.94 -24.05
CA ARG A 18 17.82 21.96 -22.67
C ARG A 18 16.48 21.22 -22.54
N ILE A 19 15.58 21.41 -23.50
CA ILE A 19 14.30 20.72 -23.55
C ILE A 19 14.49 19.22 -23.71
N ASP A 20 15.36 18.80 -24.62
CA ASP A 20 15.66 17.38 -24.85
C ASP A 20 16.25 16.72 -23.59
N ASN A 21 17.16 17.42 -22.89
CA ASN A 21 17.71 16.93 -21.62
C ASN A 21 16.67 16.81 -20.54
N LEU A 22 15.73 17.74 -20.45
CA LEU A 22 14.61 17.67 -19.49
C LEU A 22 13.69 16.51 -19.81
N GLU A 23 13.41 16.24 -21.08
CA GLU A 23 12.62 15.07 -21.50
C GLU A 23 13.30 13.76 -21.11
N GLU A 24 14.57 13.62 -21.40
CA GLU A 24 15.37 12.45 -21.04
C GLU A 24 15.39 12.24 -19.51
N TYR A 25 15.66 13.29 -18.77
CA TYR A 25 15.64 13.28 -17.30
C TYR A 25 14.28 12.85 -16.76
N THR A 26 13.20 13.43 -17.30
CA THR A 26 11.82 13.09 -16.90
C THR A 26 11.49 11.64 -17.22
N ASN A 27 11.89 11.16 -18.39
CA ASN A 27 11.66 9.77 -18.80
C ASN A 27 12.41 8.79 -17.90
N ASN A 28 13.65 9.12 -17.54
CA ASN A 28 14.45 8.29 -16.63
C ASN A 28 13.83 8.23 -15.24
N LEU A 29 13.31 9.34 -14.72
CA LEU A 29 12.59 9.38 -13.44
C LEU A 29 11.31 8.55 -13.48
N LYS A 30 10.56 8.62 -14.57
CA LYS A 30 9.35 7.81 -14.75
C LYS A 30 9.64 6.32 -14.78
N GLU A 31 10.72 5.92 -15.43
CA GLU A 31 11.17 4.53 -15.47
C GLU A 31 11.59 4.04 -14.09
N GLU A 32 12.37 4.84 -13.38
CA GLU A 32 12.77 4.55 -12.01
C GLU A 32 11.57 4.44 -11.08
N GLN A 33 10.59 5.33 -11.22
CA GLN A 33 9.34 5.29 -10.46
C GLN A 33 8.57 4.00 -10.72
N LYS A 34 8.50 3.54 -11.97
CA LYS A 34 7.86 2.26 -12.32
C LYS A 34 8.53 1.08 -11.66
N GLU A 35 9.85 1.05 -11.66
CA GLU A 35 10.62 -0.03 -11.04
C GLU A 35 10.41 -0.07 -9.53
N VAL A 36 10.47 1.08 -8.86
CA VAL A 36 10.24 1.21 -7.42
C VAL A 36 8.81 0.80 -7.07
N THR A 37 7.83 1.28 -7.83
CA THR A 37 6.42 0.93 -7.62
C THR A 37 6.20 -0.57 -7.76
N LYS A 38 6.80 -1.20 -8.74
CA LYS A 38 6.71 -2.65 -8.92
C LYS A 38 7.29 -3.42 -7.74
N LYS A 39 8.44 -2.99 -7.23
CA LYS A 39 9.06 -3.58 -6.03
C LYS A 39 8.18 -3.40 -4.80
N LEU A 40 7.61 -2.21 -4.62
CA LEU A 40 6.69 -1.94 -3.51
C LEU A 40 5.45 -2.82 -3.58
N ASP A 41 4.85 -2.94 -4.75
CA ASP A 41 3.67 -3.78 -4.94
C ASP A 41 3.96 -5.25 -4.66
N ASN A 42 5.09 -5.76 -5.13
CA ASN A 42 5.49 -7.15 -4.88
C ASN A 42 5.71 -7.40 -3.38
N LEU A 43 6.41 -6.50 -2.69
CA LEU A 43 6.63 -6.61 -1.24
C LEU A 43 5.34 -6.49 -0.46
N ALA A 44 4.46 -5.58 -0.85
CA ALA A 44 3.16 -5.40 -0.20
C ALA A 44 2.28 -6.64 -0.35
N GLU A 45 2.29 -7.29 -1.51
CA GLU A 45 1.59 -8.55 -1.73
C GLU A 45 2.15 -9.69 -0.88
N GLU A 46 3.46 -9.80 -0.78
CA GLU A 46 4.09 -10.80 0.08
C GLU A 46 3.72 -10.60 1.56
N ILE A 47 3.79 -9.37 2.03
CA ILE A 47 3.37 -9.02 3.40
C ILE A 47 1.90 -9.31 3.61
N HIS A 48 1.05 -8.97 2.65
CA HIS A 48 -0.38 -9.24 2.71
C HIS A 48 -0.68 -10.73 2.88
N LYS A 49 -0.06 -11.58 2.09
CA LYS A 49 -0.22 -13.04 2.19
C LYS A 49 0.20 -13.58 3.56
N LEU A 50 1.32 -13.08 4.08
CA LEU A 50 1.77 -13.44 5.41
C LEU A 50 0.79 -12.97 6.49
N ARG A 51 0.25 -11.77 6.38
CA ARG A 51 -0.76 -11.24 7.29
C ARG A 51 -2.05 -12.03 7.27
N GLU A 52 -2.52 -12.40 6.09
CA GLU A 52 -3.71 -13.27 5.97
C GLU A 52 -3.50 -14.60 6.68
N LYS A 53 -2.38 -15.24 6.44
CA LYS A 53 -2.02 -16.50 7.08
C LYS A 53 -1.96 -16.36 8.60
N LYS A 54 -1.27 -15.34 9.08
CA LYS A 54 -1.15 -15.07 10.52
C LYS A 54 -2.45 -14.66 11.16
N ALA A 55 -3.31 -13.94 10.44
CA ALA A 55 -4.64 -13.59 10.92
C ALA A 55 -5.50 -14.82 11.16
N ILE A 56 -5.45 -15.80 10.26
CA ILE A 56 -6.16 -17.08 10.42
C ILE A 56 -5.63 -17.84 11.64
N GLU A 57 -4.32 -17.96 11.76
CA GLU A 57 -3.69 -18.67 12.90
C GLU A 57 -4.03 -17.99 14.23
N LEU A 58 -3.89 -16.66 14.29
CA LEU A 58 -4.16 -15.89 15.50
C LEU A 58 -5.64 -15.93 15.89
N SER A 59 -6.56 -15.80 14.95
CA SER A 59 -7.99 -15.86 15.24
C SER A 59 -8.40 -17.22 15.78
N LYS A 60 -7.85 -18.31 15.26
CA LYS A 60 -8.07 -19.65 15.79
C LYS A 60 -7.59 -19.79 17.22
N GLU A 61 -6.42 -19.26 17.51
CA GLU A 61 -5.85 -19.32 18.85
C GLU A 61 -6.64 -18.49 19.86
N ILE A 62 -7.03 -17.28 19.46
CA ILE A 62 -7.90 -16.41 20.28
C ILE A 62 -9.24 -17.09 20.55
N ASN A 63 -9.88 -17.62 19.51
CA ASN A 63 -11.19 -18.26 19.65
C ASN A 63 -11.13 -19.51 20.52
N LYS A 64 -10.04 -20.27 20.47
CA LYS A 64 -9.81 -21.39 21.36
C LYS A 64 -9.72 -20.93 22.83
N ASN A 65 -8.95 -19.85 23.07
CA ASN A 65 -8.82 -19.29 24.42
C ASN A 65 -10.13 -18.74 24.95
N LEU A 66 -10.94 -18.12 24.11
CA LEU A 66 -12.27 -17.64 24.51
C LEU A 66 -13.20 -18.78 24.93
N GLN A 67 -13.13 -19.92 24.27
CA GLN A 67 -13.89 -21.12 24.68
C GLN A 67 -13.43 -21.64 26.03
N ASP A 68 -12.12 -21.67 26.28
CA ASP A 68 -11.53 -22.09 27.53
C ASP A 68 -11.91 -21.17 28.72
N LEU A 69 -12.17 -19.88 28.42
CA LEU A 69 -12.61 -18.88 29.40
C LEU A 69 -14.14 -18.81 29.59
N GLU A 70 -14.87 -19.78 29.14
CA GLU A 70 -16.34 -19.81 29.19
C GLU A 70 -17.06 -18.74 28.34
N MET A 71 -16.35 -18.12 27.42
CA MET A 71 -16.93 -17.21 26.43
C MET A 71 -17.25 -17.96 25.13
N LYS A 72 -18.03 -19.01 25.22
CA LYS A 72 -18.25 -19.98 24.12
C LYS A 72 -18.96 -19.40 22.89
N ASN A 73 -19.71 -18.32 23.08
CA ASN A 73 -20.46 -17.71 21.99
C ASN A 73 -19.71 -16.55 21.37
N ALA A 74 -18.54 -16.15 21.92
CA ALA A 74 -17.73 -15.08 21.41
C ALA A 74 -16.83 -15.59 20.27
N VAL A 75 -16.76 -14.85 19.20
CA VAL A 75 -15.91 -15.15 18.03
C VAL A 75 -15.17 -13.89 17.63
N VAL A 76 -13.88 -14.01 17.48
CA VAL A 76 -13.02 -12.94 16.97
C VAL A 76 -12.64 -13.25 15.52
N ASN A 77 -12.79 -12.25 14.65
CA ASN A 77 -12.33 -12.29 13.28
C ASN A 77 -11.34 -11.15 13.04
N ILE A 78 -10.28 -11.45 12.32
CA ILE A 78 -9.26 -10.48 11.94
C ILE A 78 -9.38 -10.24 10.44
N HIS A 79 -9.70 -9.01 10.06
CA HIS A 79 -9.81 -8.60 8.67
C HIS A 79 -8.52 -7.95 8.22
N THR A 80 -7.96 -8.43 7.12
CA THR A 80 -6.77 -7.87 6.48
C THR A 80 -7.17 -7.39 5.10
N ASP A 81 -7.57 -6.13 5.00
CA ASP A 81 -8.02 -5.53 3.76
C ASP A 81 -6.85 -4.93 2.99
N TYR A 82 -6.59 -5.46 1.81
CA TYR A 82 -5.56 -4.94 0.91
C TYR A 82 -6.12 -3.76 0.12
N ILE A 83 -5.50 -2.58 0.30
CA ILE A 83 -5.93 -1.35 -0.37
C ILE A 83 -4.92 -1.02 -1.46
N GLU A 84 -5.25 -1.36 -2.69
CA GLU A 84 -4.35 -1.33 -3.84
C GLU A 84 -3.77 0.07 -4.13
N GLU A 85 -4.52 1.11 -3.82
CA GLU A 85 -4.20 2.50 -4.13
C GLU A 85 -3.43 3.22 -3.03
N GLU A 86 -3.25 2.62 -1.86
CA GLU A 86 -2.63 3.27 -0.71
C GLU A 86 -1.30 2.61 -0.33
N TYR A 87 -0.27 3.45 -0.20
CA TYR A 87 1.08 3.03 0.18
C TYR A 87 1.39 3.56 1.57
N TYR A 88 1.38 2.66 2.56
CA TYR A 88 1.78 2.97 3.94
C TYR A 88 3.21 2.48 4.18
N GLU A 89 3.87 3.00 5.21
CA GLU A 89 5.21 2.56 5.61
C GLU A 89 5.28 1.05 5.87
N ASN A 90 4.20 0.46 6.35
CA ASN A 90 4.10 -0.95 6.72
C ASN A 90 3.36 -1.81 5.69
N GLY A 91 3.19 -1.33 4.47
CA GLY A 91 2.54 -2.06 3.39
C GLY A 91 1.21 -1.44 2.96
N LYS A 92 0.31 -2.26 2.43
CA LYS A 92 -0.98 -1.82 1.88
C LYS A 92 -2.19 -2.39 2.60
N ASP A 93 -2.00 -3.00 3.75
CA ASP A 93 -3.09 -3.62 4.49
C ASP A 93 -3.66 -2.71 5.56
N LYS A 94 -4.98 -2.76 5.67
CA LYS A 94 -5.70 -2.29 6.84
C LYS A 94 -6.11 -3.51 7.66
N VAL A 95 -5.57 -3.65 8.86
CA VAL A 95 -5.87 -4.76 9.76
C VAL A 95 -6.83 -4.29 10.85
N VAL A 96 -7.96 -4.94 10.96
CA VAL A 96 -8.99 -4.62 11.95
C VAL A 96 -9.47 -5.89 12.63
N PHE A 97 -9.55 -5.85 13.95
CA PHE A 97 -10.08 -6.93 14.77
C PHE A 97 -11.57 -6.69 15.03
N PHE A 98 -12.37 -7.70 14.77
CA PHE A 98 -13.81 -7.70 15.04
C PHE A 98 -14.18 -8.77 16.05
N ILE A 99 -15.14 -8.48 16.88
CA ILE A 99 -15.69 -9.44 17.83
C ILE A 99 -17.20 -9.54 17.70
N LYS A 100 -17.70 -10.76 17.77
CA LYS A 100 -19.12 -11.08 17.94
C LYS A 100 -19.25 -11.72 19.33
N THR A 101 -19.98 -11.10 20.22
CA THR A 101 -20.08 -11.55 21.62
C THR A 101 -21.13 -12.62 21.84
N ASN A 102 -22.22 -12.62 21.05
CA ASN A 102 -23.29 -13.60 21.12
C ASN A 102 -23.73 -14.07 19.74
N VAL A 103 -24.29 -15.27 19.67
CA VAL A 103 -24.89 -15.81 18.45
C VAL A 103 -26.02 -14.89 17.98
N GLY A 104 -26.02 -14.53 16.69
CA GLY A 104 -27.02 -13.67 16.09
C GLY A 104 -26.75 -12.17 16.20
N GLU A 105 -25.73 -11.75 16.92
CA GLU A 105 -25.30 -10.36 16.97
C GLU A 105 -24.33 -10.06 15.82
N ASP A 106 -24.28 -8.80 15.39
CA ASP A 106 -23.35 -8.33 14.39
C ASP A 106 -21.94 -8.20 14.96
N GLU A 107 -20.94 -8.35 14.10
CA GLU A 107 -19.55 -8.07 14.43
C GLU A 107 -19.36 -6.58 14.74
N LYS A 108 -18.55 -6.28 15.74
CA LYS A 108 -18.15 -4.93 16.09
C LYS A 108 -16.63 -4.83 16.18
N GLU A 109 -16.10 -3.70 15.78
CA GLU A 109 -14.66 -3.43 15.95
C GLU A 109 -14.28 -3.47 17.42
N LEU A 110 -13.21 -4.18 17.74
CA LEU A 110 -12.75 -4.34 19.12
C LEU A 110 -12.40 -2.99 19.76
N SER A 111 -11.83 -2.08 19.00
CA SER A 111 -11.46 -0.73 19.46
C SER A 111 -12.65 0.14 19.88
N LYS A 112 -13.86 -0.20 19.42
CA LYS A 112 -15.10 0.53 19.78
C LYS A 112 -15.81 -0.02 21.00
N ILE A 113 -15.39 -1.20 21.46
CA ILE A 113 -16.00 -1.90 22.60
C ILE A 113 -15.15 -1.71 23.86
N ALA A 114 -13.84 -1.55 23.67
CA ALA A 114 -12.89 -1.41 24.78
C ALA A 114 -13.00 -0.08 25.51
#